data_d49b80cab53509ad5702ee711703ab35
#
_entry.id   d49b80cab53509ad5702ee711703ab35
#
_cell.length_a   1.000
_cell.length_b   1.000
_cell.length_c   1.000
_cell.angle_alpha   90.00
_cell.angle_beta   90.00
_cell.angle_gamma   90.00
#
_symmetry.space_group_name_H-M   'P 1'
#
loop_
_entity.id
_entity.type
_entity.pdbx_description
1 polymer ?
#
loop_
_entity_poly.entity_id
_entity_poly.type
_entity_poly.pdbx_seq_one_letter_code
_entity_poly.pdbx_strand_id
1 'polypeptide(L)'
;MQGDYLARNVSLSEVEMGDIIIIHETGAYTIAMYSKFNSILPSPVYGYYKTEAGEYKIVCLKERETPQQILEFWGSSVPRVI
;
A
#
# COMPACT_ATOMS: atom_id res chain seq x y z
N MET A 1 -6.22 -11.06 15.48
CA MET A 1 -6.49 -9.63 15.78
C MET A 1 -7.69 -9.16 14.99
N GLN A 2 -8.56 -8.40 15.62
CA GLN A 2 -9.77 -7.92 14.95
C GLN A 2 -9.48 -6.96 13.79
N GLY A 3 -8.37 -6.27 13.83
CA GLY A 3 -7.97 -5.33 12.78
C GLY A 3 -7.47 -5.96 11.49
N ASP A 4 -7.34 -7.26 11.45
CA ASP A 4 -6.81 -7.95 10.27
C ASP A 4 -7.88 -8.30 9.24
N TYR A 5 -9.14 -8.02 9.53
CA TYR A 5 -10.23 -8.30 8.60
C TYR A 5 -10.45 -7.12 7.67
N LEU A 6 -10.40 -7.37 6.36
CA LEU A 6 -10.77 -6.38 5.35
C LEU A 6 -12.28 -6.33 5.17
N ALA A 7 -12.94 -7.47 5.25
CA ALA A 7 -14.39 -7.58 5.13
C ALA A 7 -14.85 -8.90 5.71
N ARG A 8 -16.15 -9.02 5.98
CA ARG A 8 -16.78 -10.25 6.49
C ARG A 8 -18.06 -10.51 5.71
N ASN A 9 -18.38 -11.79 5.55
CA ASN A 9 -19.64 -12.23 4.92
C ASN A 9 -19.82 -11.62 3.53
N VAL A 10 -18.75 -11.60 2.73
CA VAL A 10 -18.77 -11.03 1.39
C VAL A 10 -18.86 -12.15 0.37
N SER A 11 -19.78 -11.99 -0.60
CA SER A 11 -19.86 -12.90 -1.73
C SER A 11 -18.83 -12.51 -2.77
N LEU A 12 -17.97 -13.44 -3.12
CA LEU A 12 -16.95 -13.28 -4.16
C LEU A 12 -17.02 -14.44 -5.13
N SER A 13 -16.52 -14.19 -6.34
CA SER A 13 -16.22 -15.30 -7.24
C SER A 13 -15.15 -16.17 -6.60
N GLU A 14 -15.08 -17.44 -7.01
CA GLU A 14 -14.03 -18.31 -6.51
C GLU A 14 -12.66 -17.69 -6.78
N VAL A 15 -11.84 -17.61 -5.74
CA VAL A 15 -10.50 -17.02 -5.83
C VAL A 15 -9.46 -18.10 -5.63
N GLU A 16 -8.35 -17.93 -6.36
CA GLU A 16 -7.22 -18.84 -6.32
C GLU A 16 -5.98 -18.07 -5.90
N MET A 17 -4.96 -18.83 -5.50
CA MET A 17 -3.67 -18.22 -5.15
C MET A 17 -3.11 -17.48 -6.35
N GLY A 18 -2.64 -16.25 -6.12
CA GLY A 18 -2.13 -15.38 -7.19
C GLY A 18 -3.15 -14.39 -7.73
N ASP A 19 -4.42 -14.57 -7.40
CA ASP A 19 -5.46 -13.63 -7.82
C ASP A 19 -5.30 -12.27 -7.10
N ILE A 20 -5.79 -11.23 -7.75
CA ILE A 20 -5.77 -9.87 -7.22
C ILE A 20 -7.18 -9.53 -6.75
N ILE A 21 -7.28 -9.05 -5.52
CA ILE A 21 -8.54 -8.56 -4.95
C ILE A 21 -8.51 -7.05 -4.93
N ILE A 22 -9.57 -6.44 -5.46
CA ILE A 22 -9.70 -4.98 -5.51
C ILE A 22 -10.77 -4.56 -4.51
N ILE A 23 -10.41 -3.64 -3.63
CA ILE A 23 -11.35 -3.03 -2.69
C ILE A 23 -11.59 -1.61 -3.16
N HIS A 24 -12.82 -1.33 -3.56
CA HIS A 24 -13.21 -0.02 -4.09
C HIS A 24 -13.53 0.97 -2.98
N GLU A 25 -13.42 2.26 -3.30
CA GLU A 25 -13.89 3.36 -2.45
C GLU A 25 -13.26 3.37 -1.05
N THR A 26 -11.97 3.04 -0.98
CA THR A 26 -11.24 2.98 0.29
C THR A 26 -10.18 4.06 0.42
N GLY A 27 -10.22 5.09 -0.41
CA GLY A 27 -9.17 6.12 -0.43
C GLY A 27 -9.16 7.04 0.78
N ALA A 28 -10.32 7.28 1.39
CA ALA A 28 -10.40 8.18 2.53
C ALA A 28 -9.68 7.58 3.74
N TYR A 29 -8.74 8.34 4.30
CA TYR A 29 -7.93 7.98 5.46
C TYR A 29 -6.98 6.81 5.28
N THR A 30 -7.03 6.08 4.18
CA THR A 30 -6.23 4.87 4.00
C THR A 30 -4.73 5.18 3.95
N ILE A 31 -4.34 6.11 3.09
CA ILE A 31 -2.93 6.52 2.98
C ILE A 31 -2.57 7.48 4.10
N ALA A 32 -3.46 8.43 4.42
CA ALA A 32 -3.19 9.46 5.41
C ALA A 32 -3.00 8.90 6.82
N MET A 33 -3.66 7.81 7.15
CA MET A 33 -3.55 7.16 8.46
C MET A 33 -2.64 5.92 8.45
N TYR A 34 -1.88 5.74 7.37
CA TYR A 34 -0.97 4.61 7.27
C TYR A 34 0.10 4.68 8.36
N SER A 35 0.44 3.55 8.93
CA SER A 35 1.54 3.43 9.87
C SER A 35 2.51 2.34 9.45
N LYS A 36 3.73 2.43 9.94
CA LYS A 36 4.77 1.43 9.67
C LYS A 36 4.74 0.30 10.71
N PHE A 37 3.53 -0.14 11.03
CA PHE A 37 3.31 -1.19 12.03
C PHE A 37 4.12 -2.44 11.68
N ASN A 38 4.84 -2.96 12.66
CA ASN A 38 5.75 -4.10 12.51
C ASN A 38 6.83 -3.86 11.45
N SER A 39 7.16 -2.61 11.14
CA SER A 39 8.19 -2.24 10.16
C SER A 39 7.96 -2.86 8.78
N ILE A 40 6.70 -3.10 8.42
CA ILE A 40 6.35 -3.54 7.07
C ILE A 40 6.61 -2.40 6.09
N LEU A 41 7.23 -2.72 4.97
CA LEU A 41 7.55 -1.72 3.97
C LEU A 41 6.27 -1.14 3.37
N PRO A 42 6.13 0.18 3.35
CA PRO A 42 4.98 0.82 2.72
C PRO A 42 4.84 0.42 1.24
N SER A 43 3.61 0.17 0.85
CA SER A 43 3.29 -0.22 -0.51
C SER A 43 3.50 0.91 -1.50
N PRO A 44 3.75 0.60 -2.77
CA PRO A 44 3.76 1.62 -3.81
C PRO A 44 2.34 2.15 -4.04
N VAL A 45 2.26 3.32 -4.63
CA VAL A 45 0.98 3.94 -5.02
C VAL A 45 1.01 4.20 -6.51
N TYR A 46 0.00 3.71 -7.21
CA TYR A 46 -0.14 3.90 -8.64
C TYR A 46 -1.42 4.66 -8.95
N GLY A 47 -1.35 5.48 -9.97
CA GLY A 47 -2.52 6.10 -10.58
C GLY A 47 -2.77 5.48 -11.95
N TYR A 48 -3.97 5.66 -12.46
CA TYR A 48 -4.28 5.27 -13.83
C TYR A 48 -5.19 6.31 -14.47
N TYR A 49 -5.12 6.39 -15.77
CA TYR A 49 -6.01 7.27 -16.54
C TYR A 49 -6.29 6.65 -17.90
N LYS A 50 -7.39 7.09 -18.49
CA LYS A 50 -7.79 6.65 -19.83
C LYS A 50 -7.39 7.72 -20.83
N THR A 51 -6.69 7.33 -21.88
CA THR A 51 -6.31 8.24 -22.97
C THR A 51 -7.51 8.52 -23.88
N GLU A 52 -7.37 9.52 -24.75
CA GLU A 52 -8.41 9.83 -25.75
C GLU A 52 -8.63 8.65 -26.70
N ALA A 53 -7.62 7.86 -26.95
CA ALA A 53 -7.72 6.66 -27.78
C ALA A 53 -8.41 5.49 -27.08
N GLY A 54 -8.78 5.64 -25.81
CA GLY A 54 -9.44 4.60 -25.03
C GLY A 54 -8.52 3.61 -24.35
N GLU A 55 -7.22 3.85 -24.38
CA GLU A 55 -6.24 3.03 -23.69
C GLU A 55 -6.06 3.48 -22.24
N TYR A 56 -5.79 2.54 -21.35
CA TYR A 56 -5.42 2.86 -19.97
C TYR A 56 -3.92 2.96 -19.81
N LYS A 57 -3.48 3.97 -19.08
CA LYS A 57 -2.09 4.16 -18.70
C LYS A 57 -1.97 4.11 -17.18
N ILE A 58 -0.89 3.49 -16.71
CA ILE A 58 -0.60 3.38 -15.28
C ILE A 58 0.65 4.21 -15.00
N VAL A 59 0.58 5.03 -13.97
CA VAL A 59 1.71 5.85 -13.54
C VAL A 59 2.05 5.53 -12.09
N CYS A 60 3.34 5.54 -11.79
CA CYS A 60 3.80 5.36 -10.41
C CYS A 60 3.79 6.71 -9.73
N LEU A 61 2.94 6.87 -8.71
CA LEU A 61 2.87 8.10 -7.92
C LEU A 61 3.83 8.05 -6.74
N LYS A 62 4.04 6.87 -6.18
CA LYS A 62 4.97 6.65 -5.08
C LYS A 62 5.55 5.25 -5.25
N GLU A 63 6.87 5.17 -5.28
CA GLU A 63 7.54 3.88 -5.34
C GLU A 63 7.47 3.16 -3.98
N ARG A 64 7.58 1.83 -4.03
CA ARG A 64 7.67 1.02 -2.82
C ARG A 64 8.87 1.49 -2.00
N GLU A 65 8.68 1.66 -0.71
CA GLU A 65 9.80 2.02 0.16
C GLU A 65 10.77 0.84 0.30
N THR A 66 12.03 1.19 0.43
CA THR A 66 13.11 0.21 0.58
C THR A 66 13.37 -0.07 2.05
N PRO A 67 14.04 -1.20 2.37
CA PRO A 67 14.47 -1.45 3.75
C PRO A 67 15.32 -0.32 4.32
N GLN A 68 16.14 0.32 3.49
CA GLN A 68 16.96 1.46 3.91
C GLN A 68 16.10 2.63 4.40
N GLN A 69 15.04 2.94 3.66
CA GLN A 69 14.14 4.03 4.02
C GLN A 69 13.44 3.79 5.35
N ILE A 70 13.00 2.56 5.61
CA ILE A 70 12.31 2.28 6.87
C ILE A 70 13.29 2.29 8.06
N LEU A 71 14.53 1.87 7.85
CA LEU A 71 15.55 1.98 8.88
C LEU A 71 15.86 3.43 9.21
N GLU A 72 15.94 4.30 8.21
CA GLU A 72 16.15 5.74 8.40
C GLU A 72 15.00 6.39 9.16
N PHE A 73 13.76 5.91 8.91
CA PHE A 73 12.60 6.40 9.65
C PHE A 73 12.74 6.15 11.15
N TRP A 74 13.29 5.00 11.55
CA TRP A 74 13.44 4.63 12.95
C TRP A 74 14.67 5.23 13.62
N GLY A 75 15.56 5.83 12.85
CA GLY A 75 16.71 6.53 13.40
C GLY A 75 18.00 6.24 12.63
N SER A 76 19.08 6.79 13.14
CA SER A 76 20.40 6.60 12.55
C SER A 76 21.04 5.30 13.03
N SER A 77 21.77 4.63 12.12
CA SER A 77 22.58 3.47 12.49
C SER A 77 23.81 3.86 13.33
N VAL A 78 24.17 5.14 13.34
CA VAL A 78 25.30 5.65 14.12
C VAL A 78 24.76 6.50 15.26
N PRO A 79 24.92 6.07 16.52
CA PRO A 79 24.47 6.88 17.65
C PRO A 79 25.22 8.20 17.70
N ARG A 80 24.54 9.24 18.15
CA ARG A 80 25.12 10.57 18.31
C ARG A 80 25.09 10.96 19.78
N VAL A 81 26.23 11.38 20.30
CA VAL A 81 26.32 11.89 21.67
C VAL A 81 25.73 13.31 21.69
N ILE A 82 24.92 13.55 22.69
CA ILE A 82 24.27 14.84 22.87
C ILE A 82 25.09 15.69 23.86
#